data_acd82edb4329267ffe9ab0b89674b9e5
#
_entry.id   acd82edb4329267ffe9ab0b89674b9e5
#
_cell.length_a   1.000
_cell.length_b   1.000
_cell.length_c   1.000
_cell.angle_alpha   90.00
_cell.angle_beta   90.00
_cell.angle_gamma   90.00
#
_symmetry.space_group_name_H-M   'P 1'
#
loop_
_entity.id
_entity.type
_entity.pdbx_description
1 polymer ?
#
loop_
_entity_poly.entity_id
_entity_poly.type
_entity_poly.pdbx_seq_one_letter_code
_entity_poly.pdbx_strand_id
1 'polypeptide(L)'
;RRQRQMCIRDSVIGEAGLTTALHEAGFILTDIDPDYVVLGETRTYSFEAITRAVRFIVDGARFICTNPDATGPSKEGPLPATGAVAAMIEAASKHKPYIVGKPNPMMFRSALNRIEAHSETTAMIGDRMDTDMVAGMEAGLLTVLVLSGITKREEVEQYPYRPNIILDSVADLNELI
;
A
#
# COMPACT_ATOMS: atom_id res chain seq x y z
N ARG A 1 -36.14 4.61 -8.98
CA ARG A 1 -35.51 3.43 -8.32
C ARG A 1 -34.39 3.97 -7.43
N ARG A 2 -34.61 4.07 -6.11
CA ARG A 2 -33.55 4.34 -5.13
C ARG A 2 -32.63 3.11 -5.18
N GLN A 3 -31.40 3.27 -5.72
CA GLN A 3 -30.31 2.34 -5.43
C GLN A 3 -30.20 2.28 -3.90
N ARG A 4 -30.45 1.10 -3.31
CA ARG A 4 -30.02 0.82 -1.95
C ARG A 4 -28.50 0.99 -1.98
N GLN A 5 -27.98 2.07 -1.41
CA GLN A 5 -26.60 2.13 -1.00
C GLN A 5 -26.43 0.95 -0.03
N MET A 6 -25.77 -0.08 -0.51
CA MET A 6 -25.38 -1.21 0.32
C MET A 6 -24.30 -0.65 1.24
N CYS A 7 -24.64 -0.45 2.52
CA CYS A 7 -23.69 -0.01 3.53
C CYS A 7 -22.65 -1.12 3.67
N ILE A 8 -21.45 -0.91 3.13
CA ILE A 8 -20.34 -1.84 3.24
C ILE A 8 -19.79 -1.75 4.66
N ARG A 9 -19.63 -2.90 5.29
CA ARG A 9 -19.18 -3.05 6.69
C ARG A 9 -17.74 -3.52 6.73
N ASP A 10 -16.89 -2.79 7.43
CA ASP A 10 -15.46 -3.03 7.50
C ASP A 10 -15.00 -3.26 8.94
N SER A 11 -14.23 -4.33 9.16
CA SER A 11 -13.38 -4.47 10.35
C SER A 11 -11.99 -3.97 10.02
N VAL A 12 -11.48 -3.01 10.79
CA VAL A 12 -10.26 -2.27 10.45
C VAL A 12 -9.18 -2.47 11.51
N ILE A 13 -7.97 -2.80 11.05
CA ILE A 13 -6.74 -2.75 11.84
C ILE A 13 -5.85 -1.68 11.20
N GLY A 14 -5.60 -0.58 11.89
CA GLY A 14 -4.79 0.53 11.38
C GLY A 14 -4.91 1.78 12.26
N GLU A 15 -4.23 2.83 11.86
CA GLU A 15 -4.27 4.13 12.56
C GLU A 15 -5.55 4.91 12.28
N ALA A 16 -5.81 5.92 13.11
CA ALA A 16 -7.01 6.76 13.04
C ALA A 16 -7.25 7.39 11.65
N GLY A 17 -6.18 7.71 10.91
CA GLY A 17 -6.31 8.25 9.56
C GLY A 17 -7.02 7.31 8.58
N LEU A 18 -6.77 6.00 8.67
CA LEU A 18 -7.44 5.00 7.85
C LEU A 18 -8.92 4.87 8.22
N THR A 19 -9.23 4.78 9.52
CA THR A 19 -10.61 4.66 9.99
C THR A 19 -11.44 5.89 9.65
N THR A 20 -10.86 7.09 9.79
CA THR A 20 -11.50 8.35 9.41
C THR A 20 -11.80 8.40 7.91
N ALA A 21 -10.82 8.07 7.07
CA ALA A 21 -10.99 8.08 5.61
C ALA A 21 -12.08 7.10 5.14
N LEU A 22 -12.14 5.91 5.72
CA LEU A 22 -13.20 4.92 5.43
C LEU A 22 -14.57 5.43 5.86
N HIS A 23 -14.67 6.00 7.06
CA HIS A 23 -15.93 6.58 7.56
C HIS A 23 -16.40 7.74 6.67
N GLU A 24 -15.53 8.66 6.28
CA GLU A 24 -15.84 9.78 5.37
C GLU A 24 -16.26 9.29 3.98
N ALA A 25 -15.73 8.17 3.53
CA ALA A 25 -16.14 7.51 2.29
C ALA A 25 -17.49 6.75 2.41
N GLY A 26 -18.10 6.71 3.60
CA GLY A 26 -19.42 6.12 3.83
C GLY A 26 -19.41 4.64 4.21
N PHE A 27 -18.24 4.08 4.57
CA PHE A 27 -18.14 2.71 5.09
C PHE A 27 -18.56 2.65 6.57
N ILE A 28 -19.17 1.54 6.97
CA ILE A 28 -19.58 1.29 8.36
C ILE A 28 -18.49 0.46 9.04
N LEU A 29 -17.81 1.04 10.02
CA LEU A 29 -16.81 0.31 10.81
C LEU A 29 -17.51 -0.57 11.84
N THR A 30 -17.20 -1.87 11.86
CA THR A 30 -17.86 -2.85 12.75
C THR A 30 -16.98 -4.07 12.99
N ASP A 31 -17.15 -4.68 14.16
CA ASP A 31 -16.60 -5.99 14.49
C ASP A 31 -17.70 -7.10 14.49
N ILE A 32 -18.83 -6.83 13.85
CA ILE A 32 -19.93 -7.80 13.74
C ILE A 32 -20.21 -8.05 12.26
N ASP A 33 -19.91 -9.25 11.79
CA ASP A 33 -20.19 -9.75 10.44
C ASP A 33 -19.77 -8.73 9.35
N PRO A 34 -18.46 -8.36 9.28
CA PRO A 34 -17.98 -7.41 8.30
C PRO A 34 -17.93 -8.02 6.88
N ASP A 35 -18.11 -7.18 5.87
CA ASP A 35 -17.95 -7.55 4.46
C ASP A 35 -16.48 -7.57 4.06
N TYR A 36 -15.66 -6.72 4.73
CA TYR A 36 -14.22 -6.61 4.50
C TYR A 36 -13.45 -6.55 5.82
N VAL A 37 -12.24 -7.08 5.78
CA VAL A 37 -11.17 -6.83 6.76
C VAL A 37 -10.15 -5.95 6.07
N VAL A 38 -9.91 -4.76 6.63
CA VAL A 38 -8.96 -3.78 6.10
C VAL A 38 -7.78 -3.66 7.05
N LEU A 39 -6.59 -4.02 6.56
CA LEU A 39 -5.34 -3.94 7.30
C LEU A 39 -4.50 -2.77 6.81
N GLY A 40 -4.15 -1.87 7.71
CA GLY A 40 -3.23 -0.76 7.48
C GLY A 40 -2.12 -0.72 8.51
N GLU A 41 -1.21 0.24 8.34
CA GLU A 41 -0.07 0.44 9.23
C GLU A 41 -0.55 0.89 10.62
N THR A 42 0.06 0.31 11.65
CA THR A 42 -0.01 0.76 13.04
C THR A 42 1.19 0.22 13.81
N ARG A 43 1.50 0.82 14.94
CA ARG A 43 2.50 0.29 15.88
C ARG A 43 1.88 -0.48 17.03
N THR A 44 0.56 -0.58 17.07
CA THR A 44 -0.21 -1.20 18.16
C THR A 44 -1.02 -2.41 17.70
N TYR A 45 -0.41 -3.26 16.85
CA TYR A 45 -1.05 -4.51 16.46
C TYR A 45 -1.32 -5.39 17.68
N SER A 46 -2.59 -5.71 17.94
CA SER A 46 -2.95 -6.63 19.00
C SER A 46 -3.22 -8.03 18.42
N PHE A 47 -2.76 -9.06 19.13
CA PHE A 47 -3.02 -10.44 18.75
C PHE A 47 -4.51 -10.75 18.71
N GLU A 48 -5.29 -10.11 19.56
CA GLU A 48 -6.75 -10.25 19.57
C GLU A 48 -7.40 -9.70 18.30
N ALA A 49 -7.01 -8.51 17.84
CA ALA A 49 -7.50 -7.93 16.59
C ALA A 49 -7.12 -8.80 15.38
N ILE A 50 -5.89 -9.31 15.34
CA ILE A 50 -5.42 -10.23 14.30
C ILE A 50 -6.25 -11.53 14.32
N THR A 51 -6.52 -12.07 15.50
CA THR A 51 -7.35 -13.28 15.65
C THR A 51 -8.77 -13.06 15.12
N ARG A 52 -9.39 -11.92 15.43
CA ARG A 52 -10.70 -11.57 14.88
C ARG A 52 -10.67 -11.44 13.35
N ALA A 53 -9.65 -10.76 12.82
CA ALA A 53 -9.46 -10.61 11.38
C ALA A 53 -9.37 -11.97 10.67
N VAL A 54 -8.57 -12.89 11.19
CA VAL A 54 -8.46 -14.27 10.65
C VAL A 54 -9.82 -14.96 10.64
N ARG A 55 -10.59 -14.87 11.72
CA ARG A 55 -11.92 -15.48 11.80
C ARG A 55 -12.90 -14.88 10.79
N PHE A 56 -12.97 -13.55 10.67
CA PHE A 56 -13.83 -12.90 9.69
C PHE A 56 -13.46 -13.27 8.25
N ILE A 57 -12.17 -13.37 7.94
CA ILE A 57 -11.70 -13.78 6.60
C ILE A 57 -12.08 -15.23 6.30
N VAL A 58 -11.91 -16.13 7.27
CA VAL A 58 -12.32 -17.55 7.13
C VAL A 58 -13.83 -17.67 6.96
N ASP A 59 -14.61 -16.81 7.62
CA ASP A 59 -16.07 -16.75 7.53
C ASP A 59 -16.56 -16.05 6.25
N GLY A 60 -15.65 -15.53 5.39
CA GLY A 60 -15.96 -15.02 4.06
C GLY A 60 -15.78 -13.52 3.85
N ALA A 61 -15.33 -12.77 4.84
CA ALA A 61 -14.95 -11.37 4.64
C ALA A 61 -13.75 -11.26 3.68
N ARG A 62 -13.77 -10.26 2.81
CA ARG A 62 -12.67 -10.02 1.87
C ARG A 62 -11.51 -9.33 2.56
N PHE A 63 -10.29 -9.79 2.29
CA PHE A 63 -9.10 -9.25 2.91
C PHE A 63 -8.43 -8.18 2.04
N ILE A 64 -8.34 -6.94 2.55
CA ILE A 64 -7.69 -5.79 1.91
C ILE A 64 -6.50 -5.35 2.77
N CYS A 65 -5.40 -4.99 2.13
CA CYS A 65 -4.19 -4.49 2.77
C CYS A 65 -3.73 -3.19 2.09
N THR A 66 -3.35 -2.19 2.89
CA THR A 66 -2.97 -0.88 2.37
C THR A 66 -1.63 -0.88 1.64
N ASN A 67 -0.67 -1.71 2.07
CA ASN A 67 0.65 -1.83 1.42
C ASN A 67 1.28 -3.22 1.69
N PRO A 68 2.22 -3.67 0.83
CA PRO A 68 2.88 -4.96 0.95
C PRO A 68 4.17 -4.92 1.78
N ASP A 69 4.56 -3.77 2.33
CA ASP A 69 5.87 -3.59 2.94
C ASP A 69 6.04 -4.52 4.15
N ALA A 70 7.00 -5.44 4.06
CA ALA A 70 7.29 -6.37 5.14
C ALA A 70 8.01 -5.69 6.30
N THR A 71 8.79 -4.64 6.01
CA THR A 71 9.53 -3.88 7.02
C THR A 71 9.47 -2.39 6.75
N GLY A 72 9.49 -1.61 7.83
CA GLY A 72 9.70 -0.17 7.82
C GLY A 72 11.03 0.21 8.49
N PRO A 73 11.57 1.41 8.23
CA PRO A 73 12.78 1.90 8.86
C PRO A 73 12.52 2.34 10.30
N SER A 74 13.48 2.06 11.19
CA SER A 74 13.53 2.65 12.53
C SER A 74 14.98 2.95 12.92
N LYS A 75 15.15 3.74 13.99
CA LYS A 75 16.50 4.06 14.52
C LYS A 75 17.24 2.82 15.02
N GLU A 76 16.50 1.81 15.45
CA GLU A 76 17.03 0.57 16.06
C GLU A 76 17.19 -0.57 15.05
N GLY A 77 16.82 -0.36 13.79
CA GLY A 77 16.86 -1.36 12.72
C GLY A 77 15.49 -1.60 12.07
N PRO A 78 15.35 -2.66 11.25
CA PRO A 78 14.10 -2.95 10.56
C PRO A 78 12.98 -3.29 11.56
N LEU A 79 11.82 -2.72 11.31
CA LEU A 79 10.60 -2.88 12.09
C LEU A 79 9.57 -3.64 11.24
N PRO A 80 8.85 -4.66 11.75
CA PRO A 80 7.76 -5.28 10.99
C PRO A 80 6.69 -4.25 10.60
N ALA A 81 6.30 -4.28 9.33
CA ALA A 81 5.29 -3.39 8.75
C ALA A 81 4.03 -4.15 8.35
N THR A 82 3.09 -3.49 7.71
CA THR A 82 1.77 -4.02 7.34
C THR A 82 1.86 -5.34 6.58
N GLY A 83 2.80 -5.47 5.65
CA GLY A 83 2.99 -6.70 4.86
C GLY A 83 3.39 -7.92 5.68
N ALA A 84 4.18 -7.74 6.75
CA ALA A 84 4.52 -8.83 7.67
C ALA A 84 3.29 -9.33 8.43
N VAL A 85 2.43 -8.41 8.90
CA VAL A 85 1.17 -8.76 9.57
C VAL A 85 0.18 -9.38 8.58
N ALA A 86 0.13 -8.87 7.35
CA ALA A 86 -0.68 -9.45 6.28
C ALA A 86 -0.26 -10.90 5.99
N ALA A 87 1.04 -11.19 5.92
CA ALA A 87 1.55 -12.55 5.74
C ALA A 87 1.17 -13.48 6.91
N MET A 88 1.19 -12.98 8.14
CA MET A 88 0.72 -13.72 9.32
C MET A 88 -0.77 -14.09 9.21
N ILE A 89 -1.61 -13.13 8.82
CA ILE A 89 -3.05 -13.34 8.62
C ILE A 89 -3.28 -14.31 7.45
N GLU A 90 -2.57 -14.15 6.34
CA GLU A 90 -2.63 -15.06 5.18
C GLU A 90 -2.26 -16.49 5.55
N ALA A 91 -1.17 -16.65 6.30
CA ALA A 91 -0.73 -17.99 6.74
C ALA A 91 -1.78 -18.69 7.60
N ALA A 92 -2.51 -17.95 8.44
CA ALA A 92 -3.54 -18.50 9.32
C ALA A 92 -4.89 -18.71 8.61
N SER A 93 -5.33 -17.75 7.79
CA SER A 93 -6.62 -17.79 7.10
C SER A 93 -6.61 -18.55 5.78
N LYS A 94 -5.42 -18.73 5.17
CA LYS A 94 -5.22 -19.27 3.81
C LYS A 94 -5.76 -18.36 2.68
N HIS A 95 -6.04 -17.09 2.99
CA HIS A 95 -6.54 -16.11 2.02
C HIS A 95 -5.55 -14.96 1.86
N LYS A 96 -5.17 -14.67 0.62
CA LYS A 96 -4.28 -13.56 0.28
C LYS A 96 -5.01 -12.23 0.36
N PRO A 97 -4.36 -11.16 0.86
CA PRO A 97 -4.92 -9.83 0.80
C PRO A 97 -4.92 -9.28 -0.64
N TYR A 98 -5.93 -8.47 -0.97
CA TYR A 98 -5.83 -7.56 -2.09
C TYR A 98 -5.13 -6.28 -1.63
N ILE A 99 -3.97 -6.00 -2.20
CA ILE A 99 -3.15 -4.84 -1.84
C ILE A 99 -3.58 -3.65 -2.69
N VAL A 100 -4.00 -2.55 -2.05
CA VAL A 100 -4.46 -1.34 -2.73
C VAL A 100 -3.36 -0.30 -2.93
N GLY A 101 -2.31 -0.35 -2.11
CA GLY A 101 -1.14 0.53 -2.24
C GLY A 101 -0.16 0.09 -3.33
N LYS A 102 0.95 0.81 -3.46
CA LYS A 102 2.05 0.43 -4.38
C LYS A 102 2.45 -1.04 -4.18
N PRO A 103 2.67 -1.80 -5.25
CA PRO A 103 2.75 -1.41 -6.66
C PRO A 103 1.41 -1.40 -7.42
N ASN A 104 0.25 -1.42 -6.76
CA ASN A 104 -1.05 -1.49 -7.43
C ASN A 104 -1.30 -0.24 -8.31
N PRO A 105 -1.55 -0.40 -9.62
CA PRO A 105 -1.73 0.73 -10.54
C PRO A 105 -3.01 1.55 -10.26
N MET A 106 -3.97 1.01 -9.50
CA MET A 106 -5.16 1.78 -9.10
C MET A 106 -4.82 3.04 -8.30
N MET A 107 -3.79 2.95 -7.43
CA MET A 107 -3.34 4.09 -6.64
C MET A 107 -2.86 5.22 -7.54
N PHE A 108 -2.06 4.90 -8.57
CA PHE A 108 -1.53 5.89 -9.52
C PHE A 108 -2.63 6.47 -10.40
N ARG A 109 -3.55 5.64 -10.88
CA ARG A 109 -4.70 6.14 -11.64
C ARG A 109 -5.55 7.11 -10.83
N SER A 110 -5.81 6.80 -9.55
CA SER A 110 -6.52 7.70 -8.66
C SER A 110 -5.76 8.99 -8.41
N ALA A 111 -4.44 8.94 -8.24
CA ALA A 111 -3.59 10.11 -8.06
C ALA A 111 -3.59 11.00 -9.31
N LEU A 112 -3.36 10.42 -10.50
CA LEU A 112 -3.38 11.16 -11.78
C LEU A 112 -4.73 11.85 -12.02
N ASN A 113 -5.84 11.15 -11.77
CA ASN A 113 -7.18 11.73 -11.89
C ASN A 113 -7.38 12.89 -10.92
N ARG A 114 -6.86 12.78 -9.70
CA ARG A 114 -7.03 13.83 -8.68
C ARG A 114 -6.24 15.10 -8.98
N ILE A 115 -5.09 14.97 -9.65
CA ILE A 115 -4.25 16.11 -10.06
C ILE A 115 -4.50 16.53 -11.52
N GLU A 116 -5.47 15.91 -12.19
CA GLU A 116 -5.82 16.16 -13.60
C GLU A 116 -4.60 16.05 -14.55
N ALA A 117 -3.72 15.08 -14.28
CA ALA A 117 -2.50 14.87 -15.04
C ALA A 117 -2.56 13.57 -15.88
N HIS A 118 -1.73 13.52 -16.91
CA HIS A 118 -1.57 12.35 -17.77
C HIS A 118 -0.25 11.62 -17.45
N SER A 119 -0.24 10.28 -17.59
CA SER A 119 0.96 9.48 -17.32
C SER A 119 2.15 9.91 -18.16
N GLU A 120 1.93 10.30 -19.42
CA GLU A 120 2.99 10.73 -20.36
C GLU A 120 3.73 12.01 -19.93
N THR A 121 3.12 12.80 -19.05
CA THR A 121 3.67 14.09 -18.56
C THR A 121 3.95 14.07 -17.07
N THR A 122 3.93 12.89 -16.44
CA THR A 122 4.10 12.73 -15.00
C THR A 122 5.25 11.80 -14.69
N ALA A 123 6.05 12.14 -13.68
CA ALA A 123 7.12 11.30 -13.18
C ALA A 123 6.77 10.68 -11.82
N MET A 124 7.15 9.42 -11.63
CA MET A 124 7.20 8.77 -10.32
C MET A 124 8.60 8.87 -9.77
N ILE A 125 8.76 9.54 -8.63
CA ILE A 125 10.02 9.63 -7.90
C ILE A 125 9.88 8.77 -6.65
N GLY A 126 10.80 7.84 -6.46
CA GLY A 126 10.78 6.92 -5.32
C GLY A 126 12.13 6.29 -5.06
N ASP A 127 12.24 5.58 -3.96
CA ASP A 127 13.48 4.98 -3.47
C ASP A 127 13.46 3.44 -3.47
N ARG A 128 12.35 2.84 -3.95
CA ARG A 128 12.20 1.40 -3.96
C ARG A 128 11.95 0.85 -5.35
N MET A 129 12.77 -0.15 -5.72
CA MET A 129 12.59 -0.85 -6.99
C MET A 129 11.31 -1.68 -7.00
N ASP A 130 11.02 -2.42 -5.94
CA ASP A 130 9.93 -3.40 -5.82
C ASP A 130 8.53 -2.79 -5.70
N THR A 131 8.42 -1.52 -5.37
CA THR A 131 7.12 -0.82 -5.25
C THR A 131 7.04 0.41 -6.14
N ASP A 132 7.93 1.39 -5.94
CA ASP A 132 7.85 2.68 -6.64
C ASP A 132 8.13 2.55 -8.13
N MET A 133 9.23 1.89 -8.47
CA MET A 133 9.66 1.80 -9.86
C MET A 133 8.74 0.90 -10.68
N VAL A 134 8.41 -0.29 -10.17
CA VAL A 134 7.48 -1.18 -10.88
C VAL A 134 6.11 -0.54 -11.06
N ALA A 135 5.59 0.13 -10.02
CA ALA A 135 4.30 0.80 -10.12
C ALA A 135 4.29 1.99 -11.09
N GLY A 136 5.36 2.79 -11.10
CA GLY A 136 5.53 3.88 -12.07
C GLY A 136 5.57 3.37 -13.49
N MET A 137 6.34 2.29 -13.75
CA MET A 137 6.43 1.65 -15.07
C MET A 137 5.07 1.08 -15.52
N GLU A 138 4.38 0.34 -14.66
CA GLU A 138 3.07 -0.22 -14.98
C GLU A 138 1.99 0.83 -15.21
N ALA A 139 2.14 2.01 -14.57
CA ALA A 139 1.26 3.15 -14.79
C ALA A 139 1.65 4.01 -16.00
N GLY A 140 2.77 3.70 -16.68
CA GLY A 140 3.26 4.45 -17.84
C GLY A 140 3.88 5.81 -17.49
N LEU A 141 4.41 5.95 -16.27
CA LEU A 141 5.07 7.16 -15.80
C LEU A 141 6.58 7.14 -16.11
N LEU A 142 7.18 8.32 -16.22
CA LEU A 142 8.64 8.44 -16.14
C LEU A 142 9.07 8.03 -14.72
N THR A 143 10.04 7.11 -14.61
CA THR A 143 10.49 6.61 -13.30
C THR A 143 11.85 7.18 -12.92
N VAL A 144 11.93 7.76 -11.73
CA VAL A 144 13.15 8.34 -11.15
C VAL A 144 13.43 7.65 -9.83
N LEU A 145 14.49 6.83 -9.80
CA LEU A 145 14.95 6.19 -8.57
C LEU A 145 15.92 7.13 -7.85
N VAL A 146 15.69 7.38 -6.56
CA VAL A 146 16.64 8.10 -5.69
C VAL A 146 17.30 7.12 -4.72
N LEU A 147 18.63 7.15 -4.64
CA LEU A 147 19.45 6.21 -3.87
C LEU A 147 19.64 6.62 -2.40
N SER A 148 19.05 7.74 -2.00
CA SER A 148 19.10 8.23 -0.60
C SER A 148 18.19 7.46 0.36
N GLY A 149 17.39 6.51 -0.16
CA GLY A 149 16.43 5.71 0.62
C GLY A 149 16.83 4.24 0.77
N ILE A 150 15.90 3.35 0.44
CA ILE A 150 15.99 1.90 0.71
C ILE A 150 16.89 1.17 -0.29
N THR A 151 16.65 1.35 -1.61
CA THR A 151 17.38 0.62 -2.65
C THR A 151 18.82 1.13 -2.77
N LYS A 152 19.77 0.20 -2.77
CA LYS A 152 21.20 0.49 -3.03
C LYS A 152 21.50 0.33 -4.52
N ARG A 153 22.51 1.06 -5.01
CA ARG A 153 22.89 1.06 -6.44
C ARG A 153 23.20 -0.36 -6.97
N GLU A 154 23.88 -1.17 -6.17
CA GLU A 154 24.22 -2.56 -6.50
C GLU A 154 23.00 -3.50 -6.56
N GLU A 155 21.91 -3.13 -5.93
CA GLU A 155 20.68 -3.94 -5.94
C GLU A 155 19.84 -3.72 -7.20
N VAL A 156 20.00 -2.58 -7.87
CA VAL A 156 19.24 -2.24 -9.08
C VAL A 156 19.42 -3.30 -10.17
N GLU A 157 20.63 -3.84 -10.31
CA GLU A 157 20.96 -4.85 -11.33
C GLU A 157 20.27 -6.22 -11.06
N GLN A 158 19.78 -6.47 -9.86
CA GLN A 158 19.11 -7.71 -9.50
C GLN A 158 17.65 -7.77 -10.01
N TYR A 159 17.09 -6.61 -10.38
CA TYR A 159 15.72 -6.54 -10.91
C TYR A 159 15.70 -6.71 -12.43
N PRO A 160 14.63 -7.31 -13.00
CA PRO A 160 14.51 -7.51 -14.45
C PRO A 160 14.12 -6.23 -15.22
N TYR A 161 13.95 -5.11 -14.54
CA TYR A 161 13.58 -3.80 -15.09
C TYR A 161 14.52 -2.71 -14.58
N ARG A 162 14.49 -1.55 -15.23
CA ARG A 162 15.32 -0.40 -14.89
C ARG A 162 14.49 0.88 -14.79
N PRO A 163 14.78 1.77 -13.83
CA PRO A 163 14.21 3.11 -13.83
C PRO A 163 14.73 3.91 -15.04
N ASN A 164 13.98 4.91 -15.47
CA ASN A 164 14.43 5.80 -16.55
C ASN A 164 15.61 6.68 -16.12
N ILE A 165 15.59 7.13 -14.86
CA ILE A 165 16.62 8.00 -14.29
C ILE A 165 17.01 7.45 -12.91
N ILE A 166 18.29 7.53 -12.56
CA ILE A 166 18.80 7.21 -11.22
C ILE A 166 19.58 8.42 -10.71
N LEU A 167 19.20 8.91 -9.53
CA LEU A 167 19.82 10.03 -8.83
C LEU A 167 20.33 9.56 -7.47
N ASP A 168 21.35 10.22 -6.94
CA ASP A 168 21.84 9.92 -5.60
C ASP A 168 20.87 10.47 -4.53
N SER A 169 20.22 11.61 -4.83
CA SER A 169 19.25 12.26 -3.95
C SER A 169 18.13 12.92 -4.74
N VAL A 170 16.99 13.16 -4.08
CA VAL A 170 15.91 14.00 -4.63
C VAL A 170 16.36 15.45 -4.88
N ALA A 171 17.40 15.92 -4.17
CA ALA A 171 17.96 17.26 -4.38
C ALA A 171 18.56 17.43 -5.78
N ASP A 172 19.04 16.34 -6.39
CA ASP A 172 19.66 16.36 -7.71
C ASP A 172 18.64 16.61 -8.84
N LEU A 173 17.35 16.56 -8.55
CA LEU A 173 16.30 16.96 -9.50
C LEU A 173 16.43 18.42 -9.95
N ASN A 174 16.98 19.30 -9.09
CA ASN A 174 17.19 20.69 -9.45
C ASN A 174 18.19 20.89 -10.59
N GLU A 175 19.00 19.87 -10.90
CA GLU A 175 19.95 19.92 -12.01
C GLU A 175 19.33 19.43 -13.34
N LEU A 176 18.11 18.85 -13.27
CA LEU A 176 17.38 18.32 -14.42
C LEU A 176 16.27 19.27 -14.92
N ILE A 177 15.92 20.26 -14.15
CA ILE A 177 14.88 21.25 -14.43
C ILE A 177 15.54 22.60 -14.72
#